data_edeba1b7293f6413c1fd8ad4b85e9d9d
#
_entry.id   edeba1b7293f6413c1fd8ad4b85e9d9d
#
_cell.length_a   1.000
_cell.length_b   1.000
_cell.length_c   1.000
_cell.angle_alpha   90.00
_cell.angle_beta   90.00
_cell.angle_gamma   90.00
#
_symmetry.space_group_name_H-M   'P 1'
#
loop_
_entity.id
_entity.type
_entity.pdbx_description
1 polymer ?
#
loop_
_entity_poly.entity_id
_entity_poly.type
_entity_poly.pdbx_seq_one_letter_code
_entity_poly.pdbx_strand_id
1 'polypeptide(L)'
;MDYGFFRVAAAVPRVQIADVEFNSDSIIRLIDKAEERKASLVVFPELSVTGYTCLDLFGQSLLLTASEEAVKKIADHTRGKHATVVVGAPVRYRGRLYNCAVVIRNGGIKGIVPKIYLPTYAEFDEGRWFASGSDFLSPSNTRVGRFVDDGRNHYRDGFDSVTRYCGQRCNLSPNLLFERRPSGPRARSRPRTTSRSASRRTPWP
;
A
#
# COMPACT_ATOMS: atom_id res chain seq x y z
N MET A 1 18.15 -21.02 -5.61
CA MET A 1 17.15 -21.65 -4.72
C MET A 1 16.79 -20.64 -3.65
N ASP A 2 15.55 -20.21 -3.60
CA ASP A 2 15.05 -19.34 -2.53
C ASP A 2 14.71 -20.25 -1.34
N TYR A 3 15.58 -20.30 -0.35
CA TYR A 3 15.40 -21.07 0.90
C TYR A 3 14.30 -20.52 1.81
N GLY A 4 13.29 -19.84 1.25
CA GLY A 4 12.21 -19.21 2.02
C GLY A 4 12.59 -17.87 2.66
N PHE A 5 13.78 -17.35 2.41
CA PHE A 5 14.21 -16.03 2.90
C PHE A 5 13.62 -14.90 2.07
N PHE A 6 13.18 -13.86 2.77
CA PHE A 6 12.62 -12.65 2.19
C PHE A 6 13.53 -11.48 2.52
N ARG A 7 14.18 -10.89 1.49
CA ARG A 7 15.08 -9.75 1.69
C ARG A 7 14.27 -8.46 1.74
N VAL A 8 14.44 -7.69 2.81
CA VAL A 8 13.80 -6.40 3.01
C VAL A 8 14.87 -5.31 3.12
N ALA A 9 14.52 -4.08 2.75
CA ALA A 9 15.35 -2.91 2.90
C ALA A 9 14.55 -1.81 3.64
N ALA A 10 15.11 -1.27 4.71
CA ALA A 10 14.72 0.02 5.27
C ALA A 10 15.60 1.06 4.62
N ALA A 11 15.00 1.99 3.87
CA ALA A 11 15.72 2.98 3.07
C ALA A 11 15.44 4.39 3.61
N VAL A 12 16.50 5.11 4.00
CA VAL A 12 16.40 6.47 4.51
C VAL A 12 16.95 7.43 3.45
N PRO A 13 16.08 8.17 2.73
CA PRO A 13 16.50 9.14 1.72
C PRO A 13 17.02 10.42 2.38
N ARG A 14 17.82 11.18 1.66
CA ARG A 14 18.00 12.60 1.98
C ARG A 14 16.68 13.30 1.66
N VAL A 15 16.15 14.07 2.61
CA VAL A 15 14.87 14.76 2.48
C VAL A 15 15.10 16.26 2.61
N GLN A 16 14.46 17.05 1.75
CA GLN A 16 14.31 18.50 1.87
C GLN A 16 12.84 18.81 2.13
N ILE A 17 12.56 19.69 3.10
CA ILE A 17 11.21 20.04 3.50
C ILE A 17 10.48 20.69 2.32
N ALA A 18 9.30 20.14 1.96
CA ALA A 18 8.44 20.58 0.86
C ALA A 18 9.07 20.53 -0.54
N ASP A 19 10.32 20.09 -0.70
CA ASP A 19 10.95 19.86 -1.99
C ASP A 19 10.64 18.44 -2.49
N VAL A 20 9.46 18.31 -3.04
CA VAL A 20 8.88 17.01 -3.45
C VAL A 20 9.67 16.40 -4.61
N GLU A 21 10.23 17.22 -5.50
CA GLU A 21 11.03 16.75 -6.63
C GLU A 21 12.34 16.13 -6.15
N PHE A 22 13.10 16.85 -5.33
CA PHE A 22 14.33 16.34 -4.72
C PHE A 22 14.09 15.06 -3.93
N ASN A 23 13.00 15.02 -3.15
CA ASN A 23 12.67 13.87 -2.30
C ASN A 23 12.31 12.64 -3.15
N SER A 24 11.49 12.82 -4.19
CA SER A 24 11.11 11.73 -5.10
C SER A 24 12.32 11.15 -5.84
N ASP A 25 13.25 11.99 -6.29
CA ASP A 25 14.49 11.54 -6.94
C ASP A 25 15.40 10.78 -5.97
N SER A 26 15.46 11.22 -4.72
CA SER A 26 16.21 10.54 -3.67
C SER A 26 15.63 9.16 -3.36
N ILE A 27 14.29 9.05 -3.32
CA ILE A 27 13.56 7.79 -3.16
C ILE A 27 13.84 6.86 -4.35
N ILE A 28 13.73 7.36 -5.59
CA ILE A 28 13.96 6.58 -6.82
C ILE A 28 15.36 5.98 -6.84
N ARG A 29 16.40 6.78 -6.52
CA ARG A 29 17.78 6.27 -6.44
C ARG A 29 17.95 5.13 -5.43
N LEU A 30 17.24 5.18 -4.31
CA LEU A 30 17.29 4.11 -3.30
C LEU A 30 16.49 2.88 -3.70
N ILE A 31 15.41 3.04 -4.46
CA ILE A 31 14.68 1.91 -5.07
C ILE A 31 15.59 1.15 -6.02
N ASP A 32 16.36 1.84 -6.88
CA ASP A 32 17.29 1.20 -7.81
C ASP A 32 18.39 0.42 -7.06
N LYS A 33 18.99 1.01 -6.02
CA LYS A 33 19.96 0.33 -5.17
C LYS A 33 19.40 -0.91 -4.46
N ALA A 34 18.14 -0.85 -4.05
CA ALA A 34 17.47 -1.98 -3.42
C ALA A 34 17.16 -3.10 -4.43
N GLU A 35 16.79 -2.74 -5.66
CA GLU A 35 16.56 -3.68 -6.76
C GLU A 35 17.87 -4.40 -7.13
N GLU A 36 19.00 -3.69 -7.26
CA GLU A 36 20.33 -4.27 -7.49
C GLU A 36 20.68 -5.32 -6.42
N ARG A 37 20.28 -5.07 -5.17
CA ARG A 37 20.46 -5.99 -4.04
C ARG A 37 19.38 -7.05 -3.93
N LYS A 38 18.46 -7.12 -4.89
CA LYS A 38 17.37 -8.09 -4.95
C LYS A 38 16.47 -8.02 -3.70
N ALA A 39 16.21 -6.81 -3.19
CA ALA A 39 15.23 -6.61 -2.13
C ALA A 39 13.83 -6.86 -2.67
N SER A 40 13.01 -7.57 -1.91
CA SER A 40 11.62 -7.88 -2.26
C SER A 40 10.65 -6.83 -1.70
N LEU A 41 11.07 -6.12 -0.66
CA LEU A 41 10.33 -5.04 -0.03
C LEU A 41 11.30 -3.91 0.31
N VAL A 42 10.92 -2.68 0.00
CA VAL A 42 11.64 -1.46 0.38
C VAL A 42 10.68 -0.54 1.11
N VAL A 43 11.03 -0.14 2.33
CA VAL A 43 10.21 0.74 3.15
C VAL A 43 10.95 2.04 3.41
N PHE A 44 10.26 3.16 3.14
CA PHE A 44 10.74 4.52 3.37
C PHE A 44 10.08 5.11 4.62
N PRO A 45 10.67 6.16 5.23
CA PRO A 45 10.10 6.82 6.38
C PRO A 45 8.74 7.47 6.12
N GLU A 46 8.06 7.77 7.21
CA GLU A 46 6.85 8.57 7.25
C GLU A 46 7.04 9.90 6.52
N LEU A 47 6.04 10.30 5.70
CA LEU A 47 6.05 11.55 4.93
C LEU A 47 7.34 11.80 4.13
N SER A 48 8.02 10.73 3.71
CA SER A 48 9.30 10.82 2.98
C SER A 48 9.20 11.55 1.64
N VAL A 49 8.00 11.68 1.09
CA VAL A 49 7.76 12.40 -0.17
C VAL A 49 7.79 13.92 0.03
N THR A 50 7.25 14.42 1.14
CA THR A 50 7.15 15.87 1.41
C THR A 50 8.16 16.37 2.44
N GLY A 51 8.63 15.48 3.30
CA GLY A 51 9.23 15.81 4.60
C GLY A 51 8.16 15.86 5.69
N TYR A 52 8.56 15.52 6.91
CA TYR A 52 7.64 15.47 8.06
C TYR A 52 7.26 16.88 8.56
N THR A 53 8.22 17.81 8.57
CA THR A 53 8.09 19.14 9.21
C THR A 53 7.60 20.21 8.24
N CYS A 54 6.70 19.89 7.30
CA CYS A 54 6.08 20.87 6.40
C CYS A 54 5.11 21.82 7.12
N LEU A 55 4.66 21.46 8.31
CA LEU A 55 3.76 22.28 9.14
C LEU A 55 2.52 22.74 8.34
N ASP A 56 2.19 24.03 8.40
CA ASP A 56 1.00 24.60 7.73
C ASP A 56 1.06 24.53 6.19
N LEU A 57 2.20 24.18 5.60
CA LEU A 57 2.28 23.91 4.17
C LEU A 57 1.42 22.71 3.74
N PHE A 58 1.09 21.79 4.67
CA PHE A 58 0.12 20.73 4.41
C PHE A 58 -1.28 21.24 4.07
N GLY A 59 -1.61 22.50 4.40
CA GLY A 59 -2.84 23.16 3.96
C GLY A 59 -2.82 23.65 2.51
N GLN A 60 -1.65 23.68 1.86
CA GLN A 60 -1.50 24.22 0.50
C GLN A 60 -1.75 23.16 -0.57
N SER A 61 -2.66 23.48 -1.50
CA SER A 61 -2.99 22.57 -2.61
C SER A 61 -1.80 22.30 -3.52
N LEU A 62 -0.89 23.26 -3.66
CA LEU A 62 0.33 23.10 -4.48
C LEU A 62 1.20 21.95 -3.97
N LEU A 63 1.51 21.92 -2.67
CA LEU A 63 2.30 20.85 -2.06
C LEU A 63 1.63 19.49 -2.21
N LEU A 64 0.32 19.45 -2.00
CA LEU A 64 -0.44 18.19 -2.04
C LEU A 64 -0.56 17.64 -3.48
N THR A 65 -0.72 18.52 -4.46
CA THR A 65 -0.73 18.13 -5.89
C THR A 65 0.65 17.64 -6.32
N ALA A 66 1.71 18.37 -5.98
CA ALA A 66 3.08 17.94 -6.26
C ALA A 66 3.41 16.58 -5.60
N SER A 67 2.94 16.35 -4.36
CA SER A 67 3.10 15.07 -3.68
C SER A 67 2.40 13.92 -4.40
N GLU A 68 1.20 14.14 -4.92
CA GLU A 68 0.48 13.13 -5.71
C GLU A 68 1.20 12.81 -7.01
N GLU A 69 1.71 13.82 -7.71
CA GLU A 69 2.50 13.66 -8.94
C GLU A 69 3.80 12.90 -8.67
N ALA A 70 4.48 13.19 -7.55
CA ALA A 70 5.69 12.48 -7.15
C ALA A 70 5.41 11.01 -6.82
N VAL A 71 4.33 10.70 -6.13
CA VAL A 71 3.93 9.30 -5.88
C VAL A 71 3.65 8.58 -7.20
N LYS A 72 3.01 9.25 -8.18
CA LYS A 72 2.82 8.71 -9.51
C LYS A 72 4.14 8.45 -10.23
N LYS A 73 5.09 9.40 -10.19
CA LYS A 73 6.45 9.27 -10.74
C LYS A 73 7.17 8.06 -10.14
N ILE A 74 7.12 7.91 -8.81
CA ILE A 74 7.70 6.77 -8.10
C ILE A 74 7.00 5.46 -8.54
N ALA A 75 5.68 5.45 -8.65
CA ALA A 75 4.93 4.27 -9.07
C ALA A 75 5.32 3.86 -10.49
N ASP A 76 5.36 4.79 -11.43
CA ASP A 76 5.75 4.53 -12.82
C ASP A 76 7.19 3.98 -12.90
N HIS A 77 8.10 4.47 -12.06
CA HIS A 77 9.48 3.98 -11.98
C HIS A 77 9.58 2.52 -11.50
N THR A 78 8.59 2.02 -10.76
CA THR A 78 8.58 0.62 -10.30
C THR A 78 8.15 -0.39 -11.38
N ARG A 79 7.80 0.05 -12.61
CA ARG A 79 7.43 -0.86 -13.72
C ARG A 79 8.56 -1.82 -14.03
N GLY A 80 8.24 -3.10 -14.11
CA GLY A 80 9.21 -4.17 -14.37
C GLY A 80 10.14 -4.50 -13.20
N LYS A 81 10.09 -3.74 -12.09
CA LYS A 81 10.88 -4.03 -10.90
C LYS A 81 10.22 -5.09 -10.02
N HIS A 82 11.08 -5.83 -9.30
CA HIS A 82 10.66 -6.94 -8.44
C HIS A 82 10.16 -6.48 -7.07
N ALA A 83 10.73 -5.39 -6.55
CA ALA A 83 10.45 -4.90 -5.22
C ALA A 83 9.03 -4.34 -5.07
N THR A 84 8.40 -4.60 -3.93
CA THR A 84 7.29 -3.80 -3.41
C THR A 84 7.88 -2.60 -2.68
N VAL A 85 7.37 -1.41 -2.94
CA VAL A 85 7.85 -0.15 -2.35
C VAL A 85 6.77 0.45 -1.48
N VAL A 86 7.14 0.91 -0.28
CA VAL A 86 6.23 1.63 0.63
C VAL A 86 6.82 3.00 0.89
N VAL A 87 6.09 4.06 0.55
CA VAL A 87 6.47 5.45 0.78
C VAL A 87 5.46 6.16 1.68
N GLY A 88 5.93 7.09 2.52
CA GLY A 88 5.08 7.97 3.30
C GLY A 88 4.71 9.23 2.52
N ALA A 89 3.40 9.51 2.41
CA ALA A 89 2.88 10.68 1.71
C ALA A 89 1.56 11.18 2.31
N PRO A 90 1.26 12.51 2.23
CA PRO A 90 -0.05 13.04 2.56
C PRO A 90 -1.05 12.68 1.45
N VAL A 91 -2.26 12.25 1.83
CA VAL A 91 -3.32 11.87 0.89
C VAL A 91 -4.62 12.57 1.24
N ARG A 92 -5.19 13.31 0.28
CA ARG A 92 -6.52 13.91 0.42
C ARG A 92 -7.61 12.89 0.09
N TYR A 93 -8.58 12.79 0.99
CA TYR A 93 -9.77 11.97 0.76
C TYR A 93 -11.00 12.57 1.42
N ARG A 94 -12.10 12.75 0.67
CA ARG A 94 -13.38 13.31 1.14
C ARG A 94 -13.23 14.61 1.94
N GLY A 95 -12.40 15.55 1.43
CA GLY A 95 -12.18 16.84 2.06
C GLY A 95 -11.27 16.84 3.30
N ARG A 96 -10.71 15.70 3.68
CA ARG A 96 -9.75 15.55 4.78
C ARG A 96 -8.39 15.15 4.26
N LEU A 97 -7.35 15.43 5.04
CA LEU A 97 -5.98 15.05 4.77
C LEU A 97 -5.55 13.92 5.72
N TYR A 98 -4.88 12.92 5.21
CA TYR A 98 -4.40 11.76 5.95
C TYR A 98 -2.91 11.58 5.76
N ASN A 99 -2.19 11.27 6.83
CA ASN A 99 -0.82 10.80 6.78
C ASN A 99 -0.83 9.30 6.44
N CYS A 100 -0.27 8.92 5.29
CA CYS A 100 -0.47 7.58 4.75
C CYS A 100 0.83 6.89 4.37
N ALA A 101 0.86 5.57 4.52
CA ALA A 101 1.78 4.69 3.81
C ALA A 101 1.14 4.26 2.48
N VAL A 102 1.81 4.57 1.38
CA VAL A 102 1.38 4.21 0.02
C VAL A 102 2.20 3.01 -0.44
N VAL A 103 1.51 1.90 -0.73
CA VAL A 103 2.12 0.64 -1.17
C VAL A 103 2.08 0.56 -2.69
N ILE A 104 3.24 0.42 -3.29
CA ILE A 104 3.46 0.51 -4.75
C ILE A 104 4.14 -0.76 -5.23
N ARG A 105 3.73 -1.27 -6.38
CA ARG A 105 4.40 -2.38 -7.04
C ARG A 105 4.10 -2.39 -8.53
N ASN A 106 5.15 -2.63 -9.34
CA ASN A 106 5.05 -2.81 -10.79
C ASN A 106 4.16 -1.74 -11.46
N GLY A 107 4.47 -0.47 -11.25
CA GLY A 107 3.76 0.67 -11.82
C GLY A 107 2.39 0.98 -11.22
N GLY A 108 1.94 0.21 -10.22
CA GLY A 108 0.61 0.34 -9.63
C GLY A 108 0.61 0.61 -8.13
N ILE A 109 -0.33 1.44 -7.69
CA ILE A 109 -0.63 1.64 -6.27
C ILE A 109 -1.51 0.48 -5.81
N LYS A 110 -1.01 -0.30 -4.86
CA LYS A 110 -1.66 -1.52 -4.37
C LYS A 110 -2.52 -1.29 -3.15
N GLY A 111 -2.32 -0.18 -2.47
CA GLY A 111 -3.12 0.24 -1.35
C GLY A 111 -2.55 1.44 -0.63
N ILE A 112 -3.38 2.08 0.17
CA ILE A 112 -3.05 3.25 0.97
C ILE A 112 -3.49 2.96 2.40
N VAL A 113 -2.56 3.09 3.34
CA VAL A 113 -2.79 2.82 4.77
C VAL A 113 -2.69 4.13 5.53
N PRO A 114 -3.81 4.72 5.98
CA PRO A 114 -3.79 5.94 6.77
C PRO A 114 -3.36 5.64 8.21
N LYS A 115 -2.60 6.55 8.78
CA LYS A 115 -2.16 6.51 10.18
C LYS A 115 -3.38 6.70 11.10
N ILE A 116 -3.51 5.82 12.11
CA ILE A 116 -4.60 5.86 13.08
C ILE A 116 -4.25 6.79 14.24
N TYR A 117 -3.10 6.54 14.86
CA TYR A 117 -2.67 7.25 16.06
C TYR A 117 -1.83 8.46 15.69
N LEU A 118 -2.39 9.65 15.87
CA LEU A 118 -1.73 10.92 15.59
C LEU A 118 -1.14 11.46 16.89
N PRO A 119 0.18 11.62 17.01
CA PRO A 119 0.78 12.22 18.20
C PRO A 119 0.42 13.70 18.30
N THR A 120 0.01 14.13 19.51
CA THR A 120 -0.36 15.51 19.85
C THR A 120 0.29 15.90 21.18
N TYR A 121 1.53 15.47 21.39
CA TYR A 121 2.30 15.71 22.61
C TYR A 121 3.72 16.17 22.27
N ALA A 122 4.36 16.89 23.18
CA ALA A 122 5.66 17.52 23.00
C ALA A 122 5.68 18.38 21.72
N GLU A 123 6.63 18.14 20.85
CA GLU A 123 6.78 18.84 19.55
C GLU A 123 5.79 18.38 18.47
N PHE A 124 5.00 17.35 18.74
CA PHE A 124 4.09 16.76 17.75
C PHE A 124 2.68 17.38 17.86
N ASP A 125 2.14 17.81 16.73
CA ASP A 125 0.77 18.33 16.61
C ASP A 125 0.13 17.85 15.29
N GLU A 126 0.20 16.54 15.03
CA GLU A 126 -0.31 15.98 13.78
C GLU A 126 -1.82 16.15 13.61
N GLY A 127 -2.57 16.19 14.71
CA GLY A 127 -4.01 16.43 14.68
C GLY A 127 -4.42 17.79 14.10
N ARG A 128 -3.49 18.75 14.02
CA ARG A 128 -3.70 20.05 13.37
C ARG A 128 -3.89 19.93 11.86
N TRP A 129 -3.18 18.99 11.21
CA TRP A 129 -3.15 18.86 9.75
C TRP A 129 -3.83 17.59 9.25
N PHE A 130 -3.74 16.49 10.01
CA PHE A 130 -4.18 15.19 9.57
C PHE A 130 -5.39 14.67 10.34
N ALA A 131 -6.27 13.98 9.63
CA ALA A 131 -7.34 13.20 10.22
C ALA A 131 -6.85 11.78 10.55
N SER A 132 -7.43 11.20 11.60
CA SER A 132 -7.11 9.82 11.98
C SER A 132 -7.67 8.80 10.98
N GLY A 133 -6.89 7.76 10.69
CA GLY A 133 -7.34 6.59 9.95
C GLY A 133 -8.46 5.80 10.64
N SER A 134 -8.78 6.10 11.91
CA SER A 134 -9.93 5.53 12.62
C SER A 134 -11.27 5.86 11.95
N ASP A 135 -11.34 6.92 11.16
CA ASP A 135 -12.51 7.27 10.36
C ASP A 135 -12.96 6.16 9.39
N PHE A 136 -12.03 5.26 9.05
CA PHE A 136 -12.29 4.09 8.20
C PHE A 136 -12.62 2.82 8.99
N LEU A 137 -12.55 2.86 10.32
CA LEU A 137 -12.91 1.76 11.20
C LEU A 137 -14.40 1.86 11.55
N SER A 138 -15.29 1.46 10.65
CA SER A 138 -16.71 1.29 10.99
C SER A 138 -16.95 -0.11 11.57
N PRO A 139 -17.94 -0.31 12.47
CA PRO A 139 -18.34 -1.64 12.94
C PRO A 139 -18.73 -2.60 11.81
N SER A 140 -19.18 -2.08 10.67
CA SER A 140 -19.43 -2.82 9.43
C SER A 140 -18.13 -3.15 8.67
N ASN A 141 -17.00 -2.50 8.99
CA ASN A 141 -15.73 -2.53 8.27
C ASN A 141 -14.65 -3.35 8.99
N THR A 142 -15.03 -4.34 9.79
CA THR A 142 -14.10 -5.25 10.49
C THR A 142 -13.38 -6.23 9.55
N ARG A 143 -13.69 -6.21 8.26
CA ARG A 143 -13.04 -7.12 7.29
C ARG A 143 -11.65 -6.58 6.92
N VAL A 144 -10.63 -7.38 7.23
CA VAL A 144 -9.27 -7.14 6.78
C VAL A 144 -9.22 -7.32 5.26
N GLY A 145 -8.96 -6.24 4.55
CA GLY A 145 -8.72 -6.32 3.12
C GLY A 145 -7.41 -7.04 2.83
N ARG A 146 -7.45 -8.03 1.93
CA ARG A 146 -6.28 -8.79 1.53
C ARG A 146 -5.91 -8.48 0.10
N PHE A 147 -4.71 -7.95 -0.11
CA PHE A 147 -4.08 -7.89 -1.42
C PHE A 147 -3.29 -9.17 -1.65
N VAL A 148 -3.57 -9.88 -2.73
CA VAL A 148 -2.84 -11.10 -3.11
C VAL A 148 -2.04 -10.80 -4.36
N ASP A 149 -0.71 -10.88 -4.25
CA ASP A 149 0.19 -10.80 -5.38
C ASP A 149 0.46 -12.22 -5.92
N ASP A 150 -0.41 -12.67 -6.79
CA ASP A 150 -0.28 -13.93 -7.53
C ASP A 150 0.08 -13.73 -9.02
N GLY A 151 0.58 -12.54 -9.36
CA GLY A 151 0.87 -12.11 -10.74
C GLY A 151 -0.35 -11.61 -11.51
N ARG A 152 -1.55 -11.61 -10.92
CA ARG A 152 -2.80 -11.09 -11.53
C ARG A 152 -3.32 -9.82 -10.87
N ASN A 153 -2.66 -9.35 -9.79
CA ASN A 153 -2.97 -8.09 -9.09
C ASN A 153 -4.46 -7.93 -8.75
N HIS A 154 -5.12 -8.90 -8.16
CA HIS A 154 -6.50 -8.76 -7.77
C HIS A 154 -6.70 -8.71 -6.26
N TYR A 155 -7.71 -7.96 -5.86
CA TYR A 155 -8.14 -7.88 -4.47
C TYR A 155 -9.18 -8.97 -4.20
N ARG A 156 -8.99 -9.69 -3.11
CA ARG A 156 -10.02 -10.58 -2.56
C ARG A 156 -10.61 -9.95 -1.32
N ASP A 157 -11.91 -9.73 -1.38
CA ASP A 157 -12.85 -9.45 -0.31
C ASP A 157 -12.74 -8.16 0.52
N GLY A 158 -13.84 -7.43 0.58
CA GLY A 158 -14.27 -6.66 1.74
C GLY A 158 -13.74 -5.23 1.89
N PHE A 159 -13.65 -4.43 0.81
CA PHE A 159 -13.27 -3.02 0.95
C PHE A 159 -14.45 -2.09 0.77
N ASP A 160 -14.69 -1.26 1.80
CA ASP A 160 -15.71 -0.24 1.76
C ASP A 160 -15.20 1.14 1.28
N SER A 161 -13.88 1.30 1.13
CA SER A 161 -13.28 2.57 0.71
C SER A 161 -12.34 2.38 -0.47
N VAL A 162 -12.92 2.42 -1.68
CA VAL A 162 -12.16 2.51 -2.93
C VAL A 162 -12.05 3.98 -3.30
N THR A 163 -10.84 4.45 -3.53
CA THR A 163 -10.56 5.81 -4.00
C THR A 163 -9.82 5.79 -5.33
N ARG A 164 -9.79 6.95 -6.00
CA ARG A 164 -8.84 7.19 -7.09
C ARG A 164 -7.71 8.05 -6.55
N TYR A 165 -6.49 7.54 -6.68
CA TYR A 165 -5.29 8.26 -6.34
C TYR A 165 -4.27 8.10 -7.45
N CYS A 166 -3.63 9.16 -7.88
CA CYS A 166 -2.76 9.19 -9.06
C CYS A 166 -3.43 8.61 -10.32
N GLY A 167 -4.76 8.81 -10.47
CA GLY A 167 -5.54 8.25 -11.60
C GLY A 167 -5.83 6.74 -11.50
N GLN A 168 -5.33 6.05 -10.50
CA GLN A 168 -5.55 4.61 -10.28
C GLN A 168 -6.62 4.35 -9.22
N ARG A 169 -7.40 3.27 -9.41
CA ARG A 169 -8.27 2.76 -8.34
C ARG A 169 -7.42 2.04 -7.31
N CYS A 170 -7.48 2.49 -6.07
CA CYS A 170 -6.75 1.87 -4.96
C CYS A 170 -7.63 1.79 -3.71
N ASN A 171 -7.29 0.88 -2.83
CA ASN A 171 -7.98 0.73 -1.56
C ASN A 171 -7.34 1.63 -0.50
N LEU A 172 -8.20 2.30 0.25
CA LEU A 172 -7.83 3.12 1.38
C LEU A 172 -8.41 2.50 2.64
N SER A 173 -7.56 1.90 3.47
CA SER A 173 -7.98 1.28 4.72
C SER A 173 -6.78 1.14 5.67
N PRO A 174 -6.96 1.34 6.99
CA PRO A 174 -5.92 1.07 7.97
C PRO A 174 -5.66 -0.43 8.17
N ASN A 175 -6.55 -1.31 7.71
CA ASN A 175 -6.50 -2.75 7.87
C ASN A 175 -6.18 -3.47 6.55
N LEU A 176 -5.13 -3.04 5.84
CA LEU A 176 -4.68 -3.71 4.62
C LEU A 176 -3.67 -4.81 4.94
N LEU A 177 -3.95 -6.02 4.51
CA LEU A 177 -3.00 -7.13 4.52
C LEU A 177 -2.46 -7.35 3.11
N PHE A 178 -1.13 -7.35 2.97
CA PHE A 178 -0.43 -7.66 1.73
C PHE A 178 0.16 -9.07 1.83
N GLU A 179 -0.34 -9.97 1.01
CA GLU A 179 0.16 -11.35 0.93
C GLU A 179 0.94 -11.53 -0.37
N ARG A 180 2.20 -11.93 -0.28
CA ARG A 180 2.98 -12.36 -1.43
C ARG A 180 2.98 -13.88 -1.49
N ARG A 181 2.53 -14.43 -2.60
CA ARG A 181 2.67 -15.85 -2.87
C ARG A 181 4.00 -16.12 -3.60
N PRO A 182 4.74 -17.17 -3.21
CA PRO A 182 5.92 -17.59 -3.96
C PRO A 182 5.53 -17.88 -5.40
N SER A 183 6.34 -17.43 -6.36
CA SER A 183 6.25 -17.80 -7.76
C SER A 183 6.76 -19.25 -7.91
N GLY A 184 5.92 -20.22 -7.58
CA GLY A 184 6.18 -21.64 -7.81
C GLY A 184 5.19 -22.22 -8.81
N PRO A 185 5.49 -23.38 -9.46
CA PRO A 185 4.54 -24.03 -10.35
C PRO A 185 3.24 -24.29 -9.57
N ARG A 186 2.11 -23.85 -10.14
CA ARG A 186 0.79 -24.05 -9.56
C ARG A 186 0.55 -25.54 -9.33
N ALA A 187 0.38 -25.94 -8.08
CA ALA A 187 -0.30 -27.19 -7.81
C ALA A 187 -1.65 -27.12 -8.52
N ARG A 188 -1.86 -27.93 -9.55
CA ARG A 188 -3.14 -28.05 -10.24
C ARG A 188 -4.18 -28.35 -9.18
N SER A 189 -5.15 -27.43 -8.99
CA SER A 189 -6.31 -27.71 -8.17
C SER A 189 -6.95 -29.00 -8.73
N ARG A 190 -6.92 -30.05 -7.91
CA ARG A 190 -7.67 -31.26 -8.23
C ARG A 190 -9.12 -30.86 -8.45
N PRO A 191 -9.76 -31.30 -9.54
CA PRO A 191 -11.20 -31.09 -9.69
C PRO A 191 -11.89 -31.73 -8.48
N ARG A 192 -12.77 -30.98 -7.83
CA ARG A 192 -13.67 -31.53 -6.82
C ARG A 192 -14.49 -32.61 -7.50
N THR A 193 -14.19 -33.85 -7.20
CA THR A 193 -15.09 -34.97 -7.52
C THR A 193 -16.34 -34.79 -6.69
N THR A 194 -17.39 -34.32 -7.32
CA THR A 194 -18.74 -34.39 -6.77
C THR A 194 -19.13 -35.85 -6.73
N SER A 195 -18.98 -36.50 -5.58
CA SER A 195 -19.59 -37.82 -5.34
C SER A 195 -21.09 -37.61 -5.27
N ARG A 196 -21.76 -37.90 -6.40
CA ARG A 196 -23.21 -38.15 -6.40
C ARG A 196 -23.44 -39.46 -5.62
N SER A 197 -23.89 -39.34 -4.39
CA SER A 197 -24.47 -40.46 -3.67
C SER A 197 -25.80 -40.80 -4.31
N ALA A 198 -25.83 -41.87 -5.11
CA ALA A 198 -27.05 -42.48 -5.58
C ALA A 198 -27.68 -43.23 -4.41
N SER A 199 -28.71 -42.66 -3.80
CA SER A 199 -29.58 -43.36 -2.86
C SER A 199 -30.42 -44.36 -3.62
N ARG A 200 -30.06 -45.64 -3.58
CA ARG A 200 -30.93 -46.74 -3.96
C ARG A 200 -32.00 -46.85 -2.89
N ARG A 201 -33.24 -46.53 -3.24
CA ARG A 201 -34.43 -46.92 -2.46
C ARG A 201 -34.71 -48.39 -2.75
N THR A 202 -34.60 -49.25 -1.75
CA THR A 202 -35.15 -50.60 -1.77
C THR A 202 -36.63 -50.52 -1.41
N PRO A 203 -37.54 -51.18 -2.14
CA PRO A 203 -38.94 -51.33 -1.70
C PRO A 203 -39.01 -52.47 -0.68
N TRP A 204 -39.75 -52.22 0.37
CA TRP A 204 -40.19 -53.25 1.33
C TRP A 204 -41.46 -53.94 0.83
N PRO A 205 -41.69 -55.23 1.23
CA PRO A 205 -42.84 -55.99 0.81
C PRO A 205 -44.15 -55.57 1.47
#